data_aa9ccd2ec9459ac521b0a9e9241c308a
#
_entry.id   aa9ccd2ec9459ac521b0a9e9241c308a
#
_cell.length_a   1.000
_cell.length_b   1.000
_cell.length_c   1.000
_cell.angle_alpha   90.00
_cell.angle_beta   90.00
_cell.angle_gamma   90.00
#
_symmetry.space_group_name_H-M   'P 1'
#
loop_
_entity.id
_entity.type
_entity.pdbx_description
1 polymer ?
#
loop_
_entity_poly.entity_id
_entity_poly.type
_entity_poly.pdbx_seq_one_letter_code
_entity_poly.pdbx_strand_id
1 'polypeptide(L)'
;SPTSVERLAGYKDALSQHGIALNEKLIAIGKWTPASGAEGVETLLERGAKFSALVASNDDMAIGAMKALHERGVAVPEQVSVIGFDDIAIAPYTVPALSSVKIPVTEMIQEIIGRLIFMLDGGDFSPPKTFSGKLIRRGSLIALSR
;
A
#
# COMPACT_ATOMS: atom_id res chain seq x y z
N SER A 1 -7.70 4.29 -11.23
CA SER A 1 -6.83 3.50 -12.12
C SER A 1 -7.11 2.00 -11.92
N PRO A 2 -6.81 1.12 -12.89
CA PRO A 2 -6.95 -0.33 -12.71
C PRO A 2 -6.23 -0.82 -11.45
N THR A 3 -5.01 -0.34 -11.21
CA THR A 3 -4.20 -0.67 -10.03
C THR A 3 -4.90 -0.36 -8.71
N SER A 4 -5.65 0.76 -8.62
CA SER A 4 -6.37 1.10 -7.37
C SER A 4 -7.55 0.15 -7.13
N VAL A 5 -8.21 -0.30 -8.19
CA VAL A 5 -9.31 -1.27 -8.11
C VAL A 5 -8.78 -2.63 -7.62
N GLU A 6 -7.66 -3.08 -8.18
CA GLU A 6 -7.04 -4.35 -7.78
C GLU A 6 -6.54 -4.33 -6.34
N ARG A 7 -5.87 -3.25 -5.91
CA ARG A 7 -5.41 -3.11 -4.51
C ARG A 7 -6.58 -3.07 -3.52
N LEU A 8 -7.66 -2.37 -3.87
CA LEU A 8 -8.89 -2.37 -3.06
C LEU A 8 -9.57 -3.75 -3.03
N ALA A 9 -9.59 -4.46 -4.15
CA ALA A 9 -10.12 -5.83 -4.20
C ALA A 9 -9.31 -6.74 -3.27
N GLY A 10 -7.98 -6.71 -3.33
CA GLY A 10 -7.12 -7.47 -2.43
C GLY A 10 -7.36 -7.16 -0.94
N TYR A 11 -7.59 -5.89 -0.60
CA TYR A 11 -7.97 -5.50 0.76
C TYR A 11 -9.30 -6.14 1.18
N LYS A 12 -10.34 -6.07 0.33
CA LYS A 12 -11.65 -6.67 0.59
C LYS A 12 -11.58 -8.19 0.73
N ASP A 13 -10.81 -8.83 -0.13
CA ASP A 13 -10.58 -10.28 -0.08
C ASP A 13 -9.88 -10.70 1.21
N ALA A 14 -8.85 -9.97 1.64
CA ALA A 14 -8.16 -10.24 2.88
C ALA A 14 -9.08 -10.11 4.11
N LEU A 15 -9.92 -9.08 4.18
CA LEU A 15 -10.92 -8.96 5.24
C LEU A 15 -11.88 -10.15 5.25
N SER A 16 -12.40 -10.52 4.08
CA SER A 16 -13.31 -11.67 3.93
C SER A 16 -12.70 -12.98 4.38
N GLN A 17 -11.45 -13.26 3.97
CA GLN A 17 -10.71 -14.46 4.36
C GLN A 17 -10.48 -14.56 5.88
N HIS A 18 -10.44 -13.43 6.58
CA HIS A 18 -10.26 -13.38 8.04
C HIS A 18 -11.57 -13.18 8.80
N GLY A 19 -12.73 -13.24 8.13
CA GLY A 19 -14.04 -13.07 8.76
C GLY A 19 -14.30 -11.65 9.28
N ILE A 20 -13.59 -10.63 8.74
CA ILE A 20 -13.75 -9.23 9.12
C ILE A 20 -14.74 -8.56 8.17
N ALA A 21 -15.81 -7.99 8.72
CA ALA A 21 -16.81 -7.29 7.92
C ALA A 21 -16.23 -6.03 7.26
N LEU A 22 -16.52 -5.84 5.97
CA LEU A 22 -16.17 -4.61 5.26
C LEU A 22 -16.94 -3.42 5.85
N ASN A 23 -16.23 -2.35 6.16
CA ASN A 23 -16.80 -1.08 6.56
C ASN A 23 -16.37 0.01 5.56
N GLU A 24 -17.29 0.43 4.71
CA GLU A 24 -17.01 1.45 3.67
C GLU A 24 -16.59 2.81 4.26
N LYS A 25 -16.93 3.11 5.52
CA LYS A 25 -16.45 4.32 6.22
C LYS A 25 -14.94 4.33 6.44
N LEU A 26 -14.28 3.16 6.38
CA LEU A 26 -12.84 2.99 6.51
C LEU A 26 -12.11 3.09 5.17
N ILE A 27 -12.80 3.45 4.09
CA ILE A 27 -12.20 3.62 2.76
C ILE A 27 -12.19 5.10 2.39
N ALA A 28 -11.00 5.65 2.15
CA ALA A 28 -10.82 7.00 1.61
C ALA A 28 -10.16 6.93 0.22
N ILE A 29 -10.58 7.82 -0.68
CA ILE A 29 -10.04 7.87 -2.05
C ILE A 29 -8.91 8.89 -2.08
N GLY A 30 -7.75 8.46 -2.58
CA GLY A 30 -6.57 9.30 -2.79
C GLY A 30 -6.20 9.47 -4.25
N LYS A 31 -5.14 10.26 -4.48
CA LYS A 31 -4.62 10.64 -5.82
C LYS A 31 -3.14 10.32 -5.99
N TRP A 32 -2.64 9.30 -5.30
CA TRP A 32 -1.25 8.82 -5.37
C TRP A 32 -0.18 9.80 -4.86
N THR A 33 -0.57 10.89 -4.20
CA THR A 33 0.33 11.91 -3.66
C THR A 33 0.34 11.92 -2.14
N PRO A 34 1.41 12.42 -1.48
CA PRO A 34 1.45 12.59 -0.03
C PRO A 34 0.29 13.46 0.49
N ALA A 35 -0.02 14.55 -0.22
CA ALA A 35 -1.15 15.42 0.15
C ALA A 35 -2.47 14.64 0.21
N SER A 36 -2.75 13.80 -0.80
CA SER A 36 -3.98 13.02 -0.82
C SER A 36 -4.00 11.88 0.24
N GLY A 37 -2.84 11.42 0.67
CA GLY A 37 -2.73 10.52 1.82
C GLY A 37 -3.12 11.19 3.13
N ALA A 38 -2.66 12.44 3.34
CA ALA A 38 -3.05 13.27 4.48
C ALA A 38 -4.56 13.58 4.45
N GLU A 39 -5.09 14.04 3.33
CA GLU A 39 -6.53 14.28 3.13
C GLU A 39 -7.38 13.01 3.42
N GLY A 40 -6.86 11.84 3.06
CA GLY A 40 -7.50 10.55 3.35
C GLY A 40 -7.65 10.31 4.85
N VAL A 41 -6.62 10.57 5.64
CA VAL A 41 -6.66 10.47 7.11
C VAL A 41 -7.70 11.44 7.69
N GLU A 42 -7.69 12.69 7.27
CA GLU A 42 -8.65 13.68 7.71
C GLU A 42 -10.10 13.22 7.43
N THR A 43 -10.35 12.74 6.21
CA THR A 43 -11.65 12.19 5.80
C THR A 43 -12.10 11.03 6.70
N LEU A 44 -11.19 10.11 7.05
CA LEU A 44 -11.50 8.99 7.93
C LEU A 44 -11.84 9.47 9.35
N LEU A 45 -11.07 10.42 9.89
CA LEU A 45 -11.29 10.97 11.22
C LEU A 45 -12.59 11.78 11.31
N GLU A 46 -12.92 12.60 10.30
CA GLU A 46 -14.17 13.35 10.20
C GLU A 46 -15.40 12.44 10.17
N ARG A 47 -15.28 11.24 9.58
CA ARG A 47 -16.35 10.22 9.60
C ARG A 47 -16.49 9.52 10.95
N GLY A 48 -15.65 9.86 11.94
CA GLY A 48 -15.58 9.17 13.22
C GLY A 48 -15.08 7.72 13.12
N ALA A 49 -14.34 7.40 12.06
CA ALA A 49 -13.80 6.07 11.84
C ALA A 49 -12.77 5.72 12.92
N LYS A 50 -12.91 4.52 13.50
CA LYS A 50 -11.92 3.97 14.43
C LYS A 50 -11.16 2.85 13.72
N PHE A 51 -9.83 2.96 13.69
CA PHE A 51 -8.95 1.99 13.06
C PHE A 51 -7.61 1.91 13.81
N SER A 52 -7.01 0.74 13.84
CA SER A 52 -5.69 0.48 14.43
C SER A 52 -4.64 0.17 13.37
N ALA A 53 -5.03 0.11 12.11
CA ALA A 53 -4.13 -0.08 10.98
C ALA A 53 -4.64 0.70 9.77
N LEU A 54 -3.70 1.23 8.98
CA LEU A 54 -3.95 1.96 7.74
C LEU A 54 -3.10 1.35 6.62
N VAL A 55 -3.76 0.94 5.55
CA VAL A 55 -3.14 0.46 4.32
C VAL A 55 -3.26 1.57 3.28
N ALA A 56 -2.15 2.16 2.89
CA ALA A 56 -2.11 3.14 1.81
C ALA A 56 -1.85 2.46 0.46
N SER A 57 -2.43 3.00 -0.60
CA SER A 57 -2.27 2.44 -1.95
C SER A 57 -0.86 2.58 -2.50
N ASN A 58 -0.05 3.53 -2.01
CA ASN A 58 1.38 3.63 -2.28
C ASN A 58 2.12 4.26 -1.10
N ASP A 59 3.45 4.30 -1.16
CA ASP A 59 4.28 4.86 -0.09
C ASP A 59 4.15 6.37 0.04
N ASP A 60 3.96 7.10 -1.04
CA ASP A 60 3.74 8.56 -0.99
C ASP A 60 2.50 8.90 -0.16
N MET A 61 1.38 8.20 -0.41
CA MET A 61 0.18 8.37 0.42
C MET A 61 0.40 7.91 1.86
N ALA A 62 1.17 6.83 2.09
CA ALA A 62 1.50 6.38 3.44
C ALA A 62 2.28 7.44 4.22
N ILE A 63 3.26 8.09 3.58
CA ILE A 63 4.05 9.18 4.18
C ILE A 63 3.14 10.36 4.54
N GLY A 64 2.25 10.76 3.63
CA GLY A 64 1.28 11.81 3.91
C GLY A 64 0.31 11.45 5.04
N ALA A 65 -0.15 10.21 5.08
CA ALA A 65 -1.00 9.70 6.15
C ALA A 65 -0.29 9.71 7.51
N MET A 66 0.97 9.26 7.57
CA MET A 66 1.79 9.31 8.80
C MET A 66 1.97 10.74 9.32
N LYS A 67 2.20 11.70 8.40
CA LYS A 67 2.27 13.13 8.75
C LYS A 67 0.96 13.61 9.38
N ALA A 68 -0.18 13.35 8.76
CA ALA A 68 -1.48 13.78 9.27
C ALA A 68 -1.82 13.13 10.63
N LEU A 69 -1.53 11.83 10.79
CA LEU A 69 -1.68 11.14 12.08
C LEU A 69 -0.83 11.80 13.16
N HIS A 70 0.43 12.11 12.87
CA HIS A 70 1.34 12.79 13.80
C HIS A 70 0.80 14.18 14.21
N GLU A 71 0.33 14.98 13.26
CA GLU A 71 -0.26 16.31 13.51
C GLU A 71 -1.55 16.25 14.35
N ARG A 72 -2.24 15.11 14.32
CA ARG A 72 -3.40 14.81 15.17
C ARG A 72 -3.04 14.15 16.51
N GLY A 73 -1.76 13.99 16.82
CA GLY A 73 -1.28 13.38 18.07
C GLY A 73 -1.51 11.86 18.12
N VAL A 74 -1.72 11.21 16.96
CA VAL A 74 -1.90 9.76 16.86
C VAL A 74 -0.54 9.11 16.63
N ALA A 75 -0.12 8.28 17.58
CA ALA A 75 1.19 7.61 17.54
C ALA A 75 1.20 6.46 16.51
N VAL A 76 2.23 6.46 15.65
CA VAL A 76 2.54 5.38 14.71
C VAL A 76 3.85 4.74 15.18
N PRO A 77 3.89 3.43 15.43
CA PRO A 77 2.86 2.41 15.16
C PRO A 77 1.93 2.11 16.34
N GLU A 78 2.11 2.72 17.52
CA GLU A 78 1.53 2.30 18.81
C GLU A 78 -0.01 2.34 18.80
N GLN A 79 -0.61 3.36 18.19
CA GLN A 79 -2.05 3.52 18.08
C GLN A 79 -2.57 3.10 16.69
N VAL A 80 -1.80 3.41 15.64
CA VAL A 80 -2.14 3.06 14.26
C VAL A 80 -0.90 2.56 13.54
N SER A 81 -0.91 1.29 13.14
CA SER A 81 0.10 0.76 12.21
C SER A 81 -0.15 1.28 10.81
N VAL A 82 0.91 1.67 10.08
CA VAL A 82 0.82 2.14 8.70
C VAL A 82 1.66 1.28 7.78
N ILE A 83 1.08 0.89 6.65
CA ILE A 83 1.76 0.16 5.58
C ILE A 83 1.54 0.86 4.25
N GLY A 84 2.60 1.01 3.47
CA GLY A 84 2.59 1.51 2.11
C GLY A 84 2.72 0.40 1.06
N PHE A 85 2.99 0.80 -0.16
CA PHE A 85 3.20 -0.07 -1.30
C PHE A 85 4.20 0.60 -2.26
N ASP A 86 5.10 -0.15 -2.85
CA ASP A 86 6.14 0.12 -3.84
C ASP A 86 7.57 0.03 -3.26
N ASP A 87 7.78 0.23 -1.96
CA ASP A 87 9.08 0.25 -1.26
C ASP A 87 10.04 1.27 -1.87
N ILE A 88 9.57 2.53 -1.95
CA ILE A 88 10.35 3.64 -2.52
C ILE A 88 11.58 3.96 -1.67
N ALA A 89 12.58 4.60 -2.27
CA ALA A 89 13.90 4.83 -1.67
C ALA A 89 13.86 5.61 -0.34
N ILE A 90 12.84 6.44 -0.12
CA ILE A 90 12.68 7.23 1.11
C ILE A 90 12.04 6.44 2.27
N ALA A 91 11.35 5.33 2.00
CA ALA A 91 10.61 4.56 3.01
C ALA A 91 11.44 4.16 4.25
N PRO A 92 12.73 3.76 4.13
CA PRO A 92 13.57 3.46 5.29
C PRO A 92 13.93 4.68 6.15
N TYR A 93 13.83 5.88 5.60
CA TYR A 93 14.28 7.13 6.22
C TYR A 93 13.14 7.97 6.81
N THR A 94 11.90 7.51 6.73
CA THR A 94 10.78 8.14 7.47
C THR A 94 10.90 7.85 8.97
N VAL A 95 10.16 8.62 9.78
CA VAL A 95 10.11 8.42 11.25
C VAL A 95 8.66 8.25 11.69
N PRO A 96 8.27 7.03 12.12
CA PRO A 96 9.02 5.76 12.05
C PRO A 96 9.29 5.31 10.62
N ALA A 97 10.30 4.43 10.42
CA ALA A 97 10.61 3.90 9.09
C ALA A 97 9.42 3.12 8.51
N LEU A 98 8.99 3.44 7.28
CA LEU A 98 7.77 2.93 6.67
C LEU A 98 7.91 1.47 6.25
N SER A 99 6.99 0.64 6.74
CA SER A 99 6.75 -0.71 6.26
C SER A 99 6.02 -0.65 4.93
N SER A 100 6.44 -1.43 3.95
CA SER A 100 5.89 -1.36 2.60
C SER A 100 5.88 -2.72 1.90
N VAL A 101 5.07 -2.87 0.88
CA VAL A 101 5.10 -4.02 -0.03
C VAL A 101 6.03 -3.71 -1.20
N LYS A 102 7.18 -4.38 -1.23
CA LYS A 102 8.14 -4.25 -2.33
C LYS A 102 7.68 -5.00 -3.56
N ILE A 103 7.66 -4.32 -4.71
CA ILE A 103 7.39 -4.91 -6.02
C ILE A 103 8.72 -5.29 -6.66
N PRO A 104 8.85 -6.49 -7.28
CA PRO A 104 10.07 -6.91 -7.98
C PRO A 104 10.18 -6.24 -9.37
N VAL A 105 10.36 -4.92 -9.39
CA VAL A 105 10.34 -4.10 -10.64
C VAL A 105 11.40 -4.53 -11.63
N THR A 106 12.61 -4.86 -11.16
CA THR A 106 13.72 -5.31 -12.03
C THR A 106 13.35 -6.57 -12.78
N GLU A 107 12.83 -7.57 -12.07
CA GLU A 107 12.43 -8.86 -12.65
C GLU A 107 11.24 -8.69 -13.60
N MET A 108 10.33 -7.79 -13.29
CA MET A 108 9.20 -7.46 -14.17
C MET A 108 9.68 -6.82 -15.47
N ILE A 109 10.61 -5.87 -15.41
CA ILE A 109 11.16 -5.21 -16.60
C ILE A 109 11.96 -6.21 -17.45
N GLN A 110 12.79 -7.06 -16.83
CA GLN A 110 13.53 -8.10 -17.54
C GLN A 110 12.59 -9.05 -18.29
N GLU A 111 11.49 -9.46 -17.65
CA GLU A 111 10.48 -10.32 -18.28
C GLU A 111 9.79 -9.59 -19.47
N ILE A 112 9.43 -8.32 -19.31
CA ILE A 112 8.79 -7.54 -20.38
C ILE A 112 9.72 -7.39 -21.57
N ILE A 113 10.99 -7.03 -21.34
CA ILE A 113 11.97 -6.87 -22.44
C ILE A 113 12.26 -8.21 -23.11
N GLY A 114 12.43 -9.29 -22.33
CA GLY A 114 12.64 -10.63 -22.90
C GLY A 114 11.50 -11.06 -23.81
N ARG A 115 10.25 -10.82 -23.41
CA ARG A 115 9.06 -11.09 -24.25
C ARG A 115 9.01 -10.23 -25.50
N LEU A 116 9.32 -8.95 -25.37
CA LEU A 116 9.32 -8.05 -26.52
C LEU A 116 10.32 -8.52 -27.57
N ILE A 117 11.54 -8.89 -27.17
CA ILE A 117 12.57 -9.43 -28.05
C ILE A 117 12.08 -10.74 -28.70
N PHE A 118 11.52 -11.67 -27.90
CA PHE A 118 10.99 -12.94 -28.42
C PHE A 118 9.90 -12.72 -29.49
N MET A 119 8.99 -11.77 -29.27
CA MET A 119 7.95 -11.44 -30.25
C MET A 119 8.53 -10.78 -31.52
N LEU A 120 9.54 -9.93 -31.38
CA LEU A 120 10.23 -9.33 -32.55
C LEU A 120 10.95 -10.37 -33.39
N ASP A 121 11.44 -11.46 -32.78
CA ASP A 121 12.05 -12.59 -33.47
C ASP A 121 11.03 -13.59 -34.06
N GLY A 122 9.75 -13.24 -34.06
CA GLY A 122 8.66 -14.04 -34.64
C GLY A 122 8.07 -15.08 -33.68
N GLY A 123 8.34 -14.98 -32.39
CA GLY A 123 7.71 -15.82 -31.37
C GLY A 123 6.25 -15.44 -31.10
N ASP A 124 5.46 -16.41 -30.65
CA ASP A 124 4.05 -16.22 -30.33
C ASP A 124 3.85 -15.50 -28.99
N PHE A 125 2.72 -14.78 -28.90
CA PHE A 125 2.30 -14.16 -27.63
C PHE A 125 2.01 -15.26 -26.58
N SER A 126 2.69 -15.17 -25.44
CA SER A 126 2.38 -15.99 -24.26
C SER A 126 1.81 -15.12 -23.13
N PRO A 127 0.94 -15.67 -22.25
CA PRO A 127 0.36 -14.89 -21.17
C PRO A 127 1.44 -14.35 -20.22
N PRO A 128 1.23 -13.16 -19.62
CA PRO A 128 2.21 -12.54 -18.74
C PRO A 128 2.46 -13.39 -17.49
N LYS A 129 3.70 -13.40 -17.02
CA LYS A 129 4.07 -13.98 -15.73
C LYS A 129 3.51 -13.15 -14.60
N THR A 130 3.00 -13.82 -13.56
CA THR A 130 2.58 -13.16 -12.31
C THR A 130 3.77 -13.00 -11.38
N PHE A 131 3.89 -11.82 -10.77
CA PHE A 131 4.91 -11.52 -9.77
C PHE A 131 4.24 -11.24 -8.42
N SER A 132 4.83 -11.76 -7.34
CA SER A 132 4.36 -11.51 -5.99
C SER A 132 5.17 -10.40 -5.32
N GLY A 133 4.50 -9.47 -4.66
CA GLY A 133 5.14 -8.49 -3.79
C GLY A 133 5.66 -9.13 -2.51
N LYS A 134 6.66 -8.49 -1.89
CA LYS A 134 7.22 -8.91 -0.61
C LYS A 134 7.01 -7.84 0.45
N LEU A 135 6.41 -8.20 1.59
CA LEU A 135 6.29 -7.30 2.73
C LEU A 135 7.68 -7.02 3.35
N ILE A 136 8.06 -5.75 3.37
CA ILE A 136 9.24 -5.23 4.07
C ILE A 136 8.75 -4.58 5.36
N ARG A 137 8.95 -5.27 6.48
CA ARG A 137 8.57 -4.75 7.81
C ARG A 137 9.62 -3.80 8.33
N ARG A 138 9.15 -2.63 8.82
CA ARG A 138 9.96 -1.59 9.47
C ARG A 138 9.22 -1.06 10.71
N GLY A 139 9.55 0.14 11.15
CA GLY A 139 9.06 0.74 12.39
C GLY A 139 7.60 1.18 12.39
N SER A 140 6.95 1.34 11.22
CA SER A 140 5.55 1.78 11.14
C SER A 140 4.51 0.69 11.36
N LEU A 141 4.93 -0.54 11.62
CA LEU A 141 4.06 -1.71 11.77
C LEU A 141 4.43 -2.51 13.01
N ILE A 142 3.48 -2.69 13.91
CA ILE A 142 3.63 -3.58 15.06
C ILE A 142 2.59 -4.70 15.04
N ALA A 143 2.90 -5.82 15.69
CA ALA A 143 1.91 -6.85 15.96
C ALA A 143 1.04 -6.40 17.14
N LEU A 144 -0.28 -6.44 16.98
CA LEU A 144 -1.17 -6.26 18.13
C LEU A 144 -0.99 -7.46 19.07
N SER A 145 -0.65 -7.19 20.32
CA SER A 145 -0.76 -8.20 21.38
C SER A 145 -2.25 -8.50 21.57
N ARG A 146 -2.63 -9.74 21.33
CA ARG A 146 -3.98 -10.24 21.63
C ARG A 146 -4.17 -10.37 23.12
#